data_141696edc1f8384b5d16683c0fa8216c
#
_entry.id   141696edc1f8384b5d16683c0fa8216c
#
_cell.length_a   1.000
_cell.length_b   1.000
_cell.length_c   1.000
_cell.angle_alpha   90.00
_cell.angle_beta   90.00
_cell.angle_gamma   90.00
#
_symmetry.space_group_name_H-M   'P 1'
#
loop_
_entity.id
_entity.type
_entity.pdbx_description
1 polymer ?
#
loop_
_entity_poly.entity_id
_entity_poly.type
_entity_poly.pdbx_seq_one_letter_code
_entity_poly.pdbx_strand_id
1 'polypeptide(L)'
;FKQMGIDHIFIDESHQFKNLTFNTRHDRVAGLGNSEGSQKALNMLFAIRTIQERTGKDLGATFLSGTTISNSLTELYLLFKYLRPKELERQDIRCFDAWAAIFAKKTTDFEFNVTNNVVQKERFRYFIKVPELAAFYNEITDYRTAEDVGVDRPHKNEILHNIPPTPDQEYFIKQLMEFAKTGDATLLGRMPLSETEEKAKMLIATDYARKMALDMRMIDPNYEDHPDNKASHCAKMIAEYYHKYDAHKGTQFVFSDLGTYQPGDGWNVYSEIKRKLTEDYGIPASEVRFIQECKTDKARKAVIDAMNAGTVRVLFGSTSMLGTGVNAQKRCVAIHHLDTPWVRHEVA
;
A
#
# COMPACT_ATOMS: atom_id res chain seq x y z
N PHE A 1 -21.29 -16.55 18.20
CA PHE A 1 -21.18 -15.47 19.18
C PHE A 1 -22.21 -15.62 20.30
N LYS A 2 -23.52 -15.78 19.98
CA LYS A 2 -24.57 -15.94 21.02
C LYS A 2 -24.27 -17.10 21.97
N GLN A 3 -23.93 -18.27 21.45
CA GLN A 3 -23.64 -19.49 22.24
C GLN A 3 -22.32 -19.40 23.02
N MET A 4 -21.36 -18.61 22.52
CA MET A 4 -20.03 -18.41 23.14
C MET A 4 -20.05 -17.34 24.24
N GLY A 5 -21.14 -16.59 24.40
CA GLY A 5 -21.24 -15.52 25.39
C GLY A 5 -20.37 -14.30 25.13
N ILE A 6 -19.88 -14.14 23.89
CA ILE A 6 -19.01 -12.99 23.51
C ILE A 6 -19.85 -11.72 23.51
N ASP A 7 -19.42 -10.72 24.26
CA ASP A 7 -20.08 -9.42 24.42
C ASP A 7 -19.27 -8.24 23.89
N HIS A 8 -18.00 -8.45 23.53
CA HIS A 8 -17.12 -7.45 22.95
C HIS A 8 -16.05 -8.07 22.07
N ILE A 9 -15.65 -7.35 21.01
CA ILE A 9 -14.56 -7.75 20.08
C ILE A 9 -13.52 -6.64 20.02
N PHE A 10 -12.26 -6.98 20.26
CA PHE A 10 -11.11 -6.10 19.99
C PHE A 10 -10.52 -6.48 18.64
N ILE A 11 -10.37 -5.50 17.75
CA ILE A 11 -9.93 -5.72 16.38
C ILE A 11 -8.67 -4.88 16.14
N ASP A 12 -7.53 -5.55 16.14
CA ASP A 12 -6.27 -4.94 15.76
C ASP A 12 -6.16 -4.84 14.23
N GLU A 13 -5.45 -3.80 13.75
CA GLU A 13 -5.34 -3.45 12.34
C GLU A 13 -6.72 -3.37 11.65
N SER A 14 -7.65 -2.71 12.30
CA SER A 14 -9.07 -2.63 11.89
C SER A 14 -9.26 -2.00 10.50
N HIS A 15 -8.28 -1.25 9.99
CA HIS A 15 -8.27 -0.75 8.62
C HIS A 15 -8.38 -1.86 7.55
N GLN A 16 -8.06 -3.11 7.89
CA GLN A 16 -8.26 -4.25 7.00
C GLN A 16 -9.74 -4.56 6.73
N PHE A 17 -10.66 -4.03 7.52
CA PHE A 17 -12.11 -4.19 7.37
C PHE A 17 -12.82 -2.94 6.80
N LYS A 18 -12.06 -1.97 6.31
CA LYS A 18 -12.58 -0.70 5.78
C LYS A 18 -13.45 -0.85 4.53
N ASN A 19 -13.27 -1.91 3.74
CA ASN A 19 -14.01 -2.17 2.51
C ASN A 19 -15.37 -2.82 2.80
N LEU A 20 -16.22 -2.13 3.54
CA LEU A 20 -17.59 -2.53 3.77
C LEU A 20 -18.49 -2.08 2.62
N THR A 21 -19.51 -2.88 2.29
CA THR A 21 -20.48 -2.52 1.25
C THR A 21 -21.33 -1.30 1.62
N PHE A 22 -21.63 -0.47 0.65
CA PHE A 22 -22.56 0.66 0.78
C PHE A 22 -23.25 0.95 -0.54
N ASN A 23 -24.41 1.59 -0.49
CA ASN A 23 -25.14 2.02 -1.66
C ASN A 23 -24.95 3.52 -1.89
N THR A 24 -24.76 3.93 -3.14
CA THR A 24 -24.64 5.32 -3.54
C THR A 24 -25.19 5.54 -4.94
N ARG A 25 -25.73 6.74 -5.18
CA ARG A 25 -26.13 7.21 -6.51
C ARG A 25 -24.97 7.87 -7.27
N HIS A 26 -23.85 8.11 -6.59
CA HIS A 26 -22.69 8.70 -7.20
C HIS A 26 -21.96 7.65 -8.03
N ASP A 27 -21.85 7.89 -9.32
CA ASP A 27 -21.09 7.07 -10.26
C ASP A 27 -19.84 7.83 -10.72
N ARG A 28 -18.72 7.14 -10.85
CA ARG A 28 -17.46 7.66 -11.39
C ARG A 28 -16.87 8.90 -10.71
N VAL A 29 -17.21 9.14 -9.46
CA VAL A 29 -16.64 10.24 -8.68
C VAL A 29 -15.37 9.74 -7.97
N ALA A 30 -14.23 10.38 -8.21
CA ALA A 30 -13.00 10.05 -7.53
C ALA A 30 -13.10 10.37 -6.02
N GLY A 31 -12.45 9.56 -5.18
CA GLY A 31 -12.55 9.66 -3.71
C GLY A 31 -13.71 8.87 -3.10
N LEU A 32 -14.49 8.15 -3.92
CA LEU A 32 -15.37 7.08 -3.47
C LEU A 32 -14.58 5.78 -3.35
N GLY A 33 -14.82 5.02 -2.28
CA GLY A 33 -14.37 3.64 -2.16
C GLY A 33 -15.15 2.68 -3.07
N ASN A 34 -14.70 1.42 -3.14
CA ASN A 34 -15.46 0.37 -3.81
C ASN A 34 -16.77 0.10 -3.05
N SER A 35 -17.91 0.29 -3.71
CA SER A 35 -19.24 0.12 -3.12
C SER A 35 -19.63 -1.35 -2.90
N GLU A 36 -19.05 -2.28 -3.65
CA GLU A 36 -19.32 -3.72 -3.51
C GLU A 36 -18.84 -4.29 -2.18
N GLY A 37 -17.74 -3.71 -1.66
CA GLY A 37 -17.15 -4.13 -0.40
C GLY A 37 -16.42 -5.47 -0.47
N SER A 38 -16.16 -6.05 0.70
CA SER A 38 -15.54 -7.37 0.83
C SER A 38 -16.34 -8.26 1.76
N GLN A 39 -16.34 -9.58 1.48
CA GLN A 39 -16.99 -10.58 2.34
C GLN A 39 -16.43 -10.57 3.76
N LYS A 40 -15.12 -10.32 3.91
CA LYS A 40 -14.44 -10.18 5.20
C LYS A 40 -15.04 -9.06 6.04
N ALA A 41 -15.24 -7.88 5.45
CA ALA A 41 -15.84 -6.73 6.13
C ALA A 41 -17.32 -6.98 6.48
N LEU A 42 -18.07 -7.62 5.58
CA LEU A 42 -19.47 -7.95 5.81
C LEU A 42 -19.64 -8.95 6.98
N ASN A 43 -18.79 -9.97 7.04
CA ASN A 43 -18.79 -10.94 8.15
C ASN A 43 -18.48 -10.26 9.49
N MET A 44 -17.54 -9.31 9.50
CA MET A 44 -17.23 -8.51 10.69
C MET A 44 -18.43 -7.66 11.12
N LEU A 45 -19.12 -7.03 10.17
CA LEU A 45 -20.34 -6.27 10.46
C LEU A 45 -21.40 -7.14 11.13
N PHE A 46 -21.65 -8.33 10.62
CA PHE A 46 -22.63 -9.25 11.21
C PHE A 46 -22.25 -9.67 12.64
N ALA A 47 -20.96 -9.93 12.88
CA ALA A 47 -20.47 -10.24 14.22
C ALA A 47 -20.74 -9.09 15.20
N ILE A 48 -20.38 -7.86 14.82
CA ILE A 48 -20.60 -6.66 15.65
C ILE A 48 -22.10 -6.41 15.86
N ARG A 49 -22.93 -6.50 14.80
CA ARG A 49 -24.40 -6.34 14.90
C ARG A 49 -25.03 -7.32 15.87
N THR A 50 -24.59 -8.57 15.84
CA THR A 50 -25.10 -9.60 16.77
C THR A 50 -24.88 -9.21 18.23
N ILE A 51 -23.76 -8.56 18.55
CA ILE A 51 -23.46 -8.07 19.90
C ILE A 51 -24.29 -6.83 20.21
N GLN A 52 -24.33 -5.86 19.29
CA GLN A 52 -25.09 -4.60 19.45
C GLN A 52 -26.58 -4.84 19.63
N GLU A 53 -27.19 -5.78 18.91
CA GLU A 53 -28.58 -6.17 19.06
C GLU A 53 -28.83 -6.75 20.44
N ARG A 54 -27.93 -7.61 20.96
CA ARG A 54 -28.06 -8.22 22.26
C ARG A 54 -27.98 -7.21 23.41
N THR A 55 -27.06 -6.25 23.29
CA THR A 55 -26.85 -5.22 24.31
C THR A 55 -27.83 -4.04 24.21
N GLY A 56 -28.49 -3.91 23.07
CA GLY A 56 -29.34 -2.76 22.77
C GLY A 56 -28.59 -1.44 22.60
N LYS A 57 -27.23 -1.45 22.47
CA LYS A 57 -26.37 -0.28 22.39
C LYS A 57 -25.46 -0.36 21.16
N ASP A 58 -24.82 0.75 20.80
CA ASP A 58 -23.77 0.80 19.77
C ASP A 58 -22.44 0.19 20.24
N LEU A 59 -22.35 -0.24 21.49
CA LEU A 59 -21.20 -0.92 22.06
C LEU A 59 -21.11 -2.38 21.59
N GLY A 60 -19.89 -2.88 21.44
CA GLY A 60 -19.67 -4.29 21.03
C GLY A 60 -18.35 -4.51 20.32
N ALA A 61 -17.66 -3.44 19.90
CA ALA A 61 -16.35 -3.56 19.28
C ALA A 61 -15.44 -2.39 19.64
N THR A 62 -14.14 -2.67 19.75
CA THR A 62 -13.07 -1.68 19.81
C THR A 62 -12.13 -1.89 18.63
N PHE A 63 -11.99 -0.88 17.80
CA PHE A 63 -11.10 -0.87 16.65
C PHE A 63 -9.78 -0.24 17.03
N LEU A 64 -8.69 -0.94 16.75
CA LEU A 64 -7.31 -0.46 16.91
C LEU A 64 -6.70 -0.29 15.53
N SER A 65 -6.18 0.88 15.22
CA SER A 65 -5.52 1.15 13.95
C SER A 65 -4.67 2.42 14.02
N GLY A 66 -3.51 2.39 13.41
CA GLY A 66 -2.72 3.60 13.14
C GLY A 66 -3.26 4.44 11.98
N THR A 67 -4.27 3.95 11.24
CA THR A 67 -4.81 4.58 10.03
C THR A 67 -6.34 4.53 10.02
N THR A 68 -6.97 5.63 10.35
CA THR A 68 -8.44 5.72 10.35
C THR A 68 -9.00 5.87 8.94
N ILE A 69 -8.39 6.74 8.14
CA ILE A 69 -8.76 7.00 6.74
C ILE A 69 -7.52 6.85 5.87
N SER A 70 -7.59 5.98 4.88
CA SER A 70 -6.44 5.72 4.00
C SER A 70 -6.63 6.26 2.58
N ASN A 71 -7.76 6.00 1.93
CA ASN A 71 -7.94 6.26 0.51
C ASN A 71 -9.18 7.09 0.18
N SER A 72 -10.19 7.09 1.02
CA SER A 72 -11.52 7.61 0.66
C SER A 72 -12.24 8.22 1.86
N LEU A 73 -12.98 9.30 1.62
CA LEU A 73 -13.88 9.90 2.62
C LEU A 73 -14.98 8.92 3.06
N THR A 74 -15.32 7.95 2.21
CA THR A 74 -16.28 6.89 2.49
C THR A 74 -15.86 6.04 3.70
N GLU A 75 -14.57 5.85 3.92
CA GLU A 75 -14.05 5.00 5.01
C GLU A 75 -14.51 5.49 6.38
N LEU A 76 -14.63 6.81 6.59
CA LEU A 76 -15.13 7.33 7.85
C LEU A 76 -16.62 7.04 8.06
N TYR A 77 -17.44 7.16 7.01
CA TYR A 77 -18.84 6.75 7.08
C TYR A 77 -18.97 5.25 7.42
N LEU A 78 -18.15 4.40 6.79
CA LEU A 78 -18.16 2.97 7.02
C LEU A 78 -17.70 2.61 8.44
N LEU A 79 -16.78 3.36 9.01
CA LEU A 79 -16.39 3.24 10.41
C LEU A 79 -17.60 3.51 11.34
N PHE A 80 -18.34 4.58 11.10
CA PHE A 80 -19.56 4.88 11.86
C PHE A 80 -20.64 3.83 11.64
N LYS A 81 -20.74 3.26 10.45
CA LYS A 81 -21.65 2.15 10.16
C LYS A 81 -21.35 0.91 11.02
N TYR A 82 -20.09 0.65 11.37
CA TYR A 82 -19.74 -0.38 12.35
C TYR A 82 -20.06 0.03 13.78
N LEU A 83 -19.62 1.22 14.19
CA LEU A 83 -19.49 1.60 15.59
C LEU A 83 -20.62 2.47 16.13
N ARG A 84 -21.36 3.17 15.26
CA ARG A 84 -22.42 4.12 15.64
C ARG A 84 -23.74 3.97 14.83
N PRO A 85 -24.25 2.76 14.59
CA PRO A 85 -25.43 2.59 13.74
C PRO A 85 -26.68 3.27 14.29
N LYS A 86 -26.93 3.21 15.61
CA LYS A 86 -28.09 3.86 16.23
C LYS A 86 -28.00 5.36 16.24
N GLU A 87 -26.79 5.90 16.39
CA GLU A 87 -26.55 7.33 16.31
C GLU A 87 -26.75 7.85 14.89
N LEU A 88 -26.29 7.11 13.87
CA LEU A 88 -26.59 7.43 12.48
C LEU A 88 -28.10 7.41 12.20
N GLU A 89 -28.83 6.45 12.74
CA GLU A 89 -30.28 6.35 12.63
C GLU A 89 -30.96 7.53 13.33
N ARG A 90 -30.52 7.90 14.54
CA ARG A 90 -31.03 9.06 15.30
C ARG A 90 -30.89 10.37 14.54
N GLN A 91 -29.84 10.52 13.74
CA GLN A 91 -29.57 11.67 12.89
C GLN A 91 -30.21 11.56 11.50
N ASP A 92 -31.01 10.52 11.24
CA ASP A 92 -31.62 10.18 9.94
C ASP A 92 -30.60 10.00 8.78
N ILE A 93 -29.37 9.59 9.12
CA ILE A 93 -28.32 9.27 8.16
C ILE A 93 -28.39 7.77 7.82
N ARG A 94 -29.29 7.42 6.91
CA ARG A 94 -29.58 5.99 6.59
C ARG A 94 -28.71 5.40 5.50
N CYS A 95 -28.01 6.23 4.74
CA CYS A 95 -27.16 5.81 3.63
C CYS A 95 -25.96 6.74 3.46
N PHE A 96 -25.00 6.31 2.64
CA PHE A 96 -23.82 7.10 2.34
C PHE A 96 -24.16 8.45 1.71
N ASP A 97 -25.13 8.50 0.80
CA ASP A 97 -25.49 9.76 0.11
C ASP A 97 -26.02 10.82 1.08
N ALA A 98 -26.78 10.39 2.10
CA ALA A 98 -27.25 11.29 3.17
C ALA A 98 -26.06 11.82 4.00
N TRP A 99 -25.13 10.94 4.36
CA TRP A 99 -23.92 11.34 5.08
C TRP A 99 -23.04 12.28 4.24
N ALA A 100 -22.84 11.96 2.95
CA ALA A 100 -22.05 12.77 2.05
C ALA A 100 -22.66 14.17 1.82
N ALA A 101 -23.98 14.27 1.75
CA ALA A 101 -24.68 15.56 1.63
C ALA A 101 -24.43 16.48 2.84
N ILE A 102 -24.17 15.90 4.02
CA ILE A 102 -23.92 16.67 5.24
C ILE A 102 -22.44 17.01 5.39
N PHE A 103 -21.54 16.04 5.16
CA PHE A 103 -20.14 16.11 5.58
C PHE A 103 -19.12 16.10 4.45
N ALA A 104 -19.50 15.85 3.21
CA ALA A 104 -18.58 15.77 2.09
C ALA A 104 -18.87 16.82 1.03
N LYS A 105 -17.83 17.39 0.44
CA LYS A 105 -17.94 18.34 -0.67
C LYS A 105 -17.28 17.76 -1.91
N LYS A 106 -18.04 17.74 -3.00
CA LYS A 106 -17.48 17.50 -4.32
C LYS A 106 -16.77 18.75 -4.82
N THR A 107 -15.63 18.56 -5.44
CA THR A 107 -14.92 19.59 -6.18
C THR A 107 -14.62 19.09 -7.57
N THR A 108 -14.51 20.03 -8.48
CA THR A 108 -14.06 19.78 -9.84
C THR A 108 -12.63 20.27 -9.95
N ASP A 109 -11.71 19.36 -10.19
CA ASP A 109 -10.28 19.66 -10.31
C ASP A 109 -9.80 19.36 -11.74
N PHE A 110 -8.80 20.11 -12.18
CA PHE A 110 -8.08 19.83 -13.41
C PHE A 110 -6.83 19.02 -13.08
N GLU A 111 -6.68 17.88 -13.74
CA GLU A 111 -5.54 16.99 -13.55
C GLU A 111 -4.90 16.64 -14.87
N PHE A 112 -3.59 16.43 -14.85
CA PHE A 112 -2.90 15.84 -15.98
C PHE A 112 -3.16 14.33 -15.98
N ASN A 113 -3.61 13.83 -17.12
CA ASN A 113 -3.66 12.39 -17.34
C ASN A 113 -2.28 11.87 -17.79
N VAL A 114 -2.14 10.56 -17.95
CA VAL A 114 -0.87 9.93 -18.36
C VAL A 114 -0.43 10.31 -19.78
N THR A 115 -1.30 10.92 -20.59
CA THR A 115 -0.97 11.49 -21.92
C THR A 115 -0.59 12.96 -21.83
N ASN A 116 -0.38 13.48 -20.62
CA ASN A 116 -0.07 14.87 -20.34
C ASN A 116 -1.12 15.89 -20.81
N ASN A 117 -2.38 15.44 -20.96
CA ASN A 117 -3.51 16.31 -21.24
C ASN A 117 -4.21 16.72 -19.94
N VAL A 118 -4.70 17.95 -19.91
CA VAL A 118 -5.54 18.43 -18.79
C VAL A 118 -6.93 17.83 -18.94
N VAL A 119 -7.37 17.11 -17.92
CA VAL A 119 -8.73 16.53 -17.82
C VAL A 119 -9.43 17.06 -16.58
N GLN A 120 -10.72 17.30 -16.71
CA GLN A 120 -11.56 17.70 -15.60
C GLN A 120 -12.11 16.47 -14.89
N LYS A 121 -11.96 16.40 -13.56
CA LYS A 121 -12.50 15.31 -12.73
C LYS A 121 -13.24 15.83 -11.53
N GLU A 122 -14.43 15.25 -11.30
CA GLU A 122 -15.13 15.43 -10.03
C GLU A 122 -14.54 14.50 -8.96
N ARG A 123 -14.33 15.07 -7.76
CA ARG A 123 -13.83 14.34 -6.58
C ARG A 123 -14.59 14.69 -5.33
N PHE A 124 -14.79 13.70 -4.45
CA PHE A 124 -14.97 13.97 -3.03
C PHE A 124 -13.61 14.21 -2.41
N ARG A 125 -13.27 15.47 -2.11
CA ARG A 125 -11.93 15.84 -1.65
C ARG A 125 -11.89 16.36 -0.23
N TYR A 126 -12.95 17.05 0.18
CA TYR A 126 -12.97 17.75 1.45
C TYR A 126 -14.16 17.34 2.31
N PHE A 127 -13.90 17.28 3.60
CA PHE A 127 -14.98 17.30 4.58
C PHE A 127 -15.49 18.72 4.76
N ILE A 128 -16.78 18.86 4.96
CA ILE A 128 -17.44 20.07 5.43
C ILE A 128 -18.03 19.82 6.81
N LYS A 129 -18.41 20.87 7.52
CA LYS A 129 -18.89 20.79 8.91
C LYS A 129 -17.89 20.02 9.79
N VAL A 130 -16.61 20.33 9.62
CA VAL A 130 -15.52 19.62 10.30
C VAL A 130 -15.65 19.64 11.82
N PRO A 131 -16.06 20.74 12.48
CA PRO A 131 -16.26 20.74 13.94
C PRO A 131 -17.31 19.72 14.40
N GLU A 132 -18.44 19.63 13.70
CA GLU A 132 -19.53 18.70 14.02
C GLU A 132 -19.11 17.24 13.76
N LEU A 133 -18.40 17.02 12.65
CA LEU A 133 -17.86 15.69 12.32
C LEU A 133 -16.80 15.27 13.33
N ALA A 134 -15.92 16.18 13.73
CA ALA A 134 -14.90 15.92 14.75
C ALA A 134 -15.53 15.62 16.11
N ALA A 135 -16.58 16.35 16.52
CA ALA A 135 -17.32 16.05 17.74
C ALA A 135 -17.92 14.66 17.70
N PHE A 136 -18.58 14.30 16.58
CA PHE A 136 -19.17 12.98 16.37
C PHE A 136 -18.13 11.85 16.43
N TYR A 137 -16.95 12.09 15.90
CA TYR A 137 -15.82 11.13 15.92
C TYR A 137 -15.17 11.04 17.30
N ASN A 138 -14.94 12.17 17.95
CA ASN A 138 -14.22 12.22 19.23
C ASN A 138 -14.99 11.60 20.40
N GLU A 139 -16.32 11.52 20.29
CA GLU A 139 -17.13 10.83 21.32
C GLU A 139 -16.78 9.35 21.46
N ILE A 140 -16.26 8.71 20.43
CA ILE A 140 -15.96 7.26 20.40
C ILE A 140 -14.47 6.97 20.18
N THR A 141 -13.62 8.00 20.10
CA THR A 141 -12.22 7.81 19.70
C THR A 141 -11.27 8.34 20.76
N ASP A 142 -10.30 7.52 21.14
CA ASP A 142 -9.10 7.96 21.85
C ASP A 142 -7.95 8.00 20.84
N TYR A 143 -7.58 9.20 20.41
CA TYR A 143 -6.51 9.42 19.44
C TYR A 143 -5.24 9.83 20.18
N ARG A 144 -4.15 9.11 19.94
CA ARG A 144 -2.82 9.36 20.51
C ARG A 144 -1.77 9.38 19.42
N THR A 145 -0.94 10.40 19.43
CA THR A 145 0.26 10.45 18.59
C THR A 145 1.43 9.76 19.31
N ALA A 146 2.49 9.45 18.55
CA ALA A 146 3.71 8.93 19.17
C ALA A 146 4.34 9.90 20.16
N GLU A 147 4.17 11.21 19.94
CA GLU A 147 4.61 12.26 20.85
C GLU A 147 3.81 12.24 22.15
N ASP A 148 2.48 12.09 22.09
CA ASP A 148 1.60 11.99 23.26
C ASP A 148 1.97 10.83 24.19
N VAL A 149 2.45 9.73 23.63
CA VAL A 149 2.81 8.51 24.39
C VAL A 149 4.31 8.39 24.65
N GLY A 150 5.10 9.36 24.21
CA GLY A 150 6.55 9.42 24.46
C GLY A 150 7.35 8.30 23.79
N VAL A 151 6.89 7.82 22.62
CA VAL A 151 7.64 6.81 21.85
C VAL A 151 8.89 7.46 21.27
N ASP A 152 10.05 6.97 21.66
CA ASP A 152 11.32 7.35 21.06
C ASP A 152 11.41 6.81 19.63
N ARG A 153 11.57 7.71 18.68
CA ARG A 153 11.69 7.38 17.25
C ARG A 153 13.05 7.81 16.72
N PRO A 154 13.70 6.99 15.88
CA PRO A 154 14.91 7.40 15.21
C PRO A 154 14.65 8.60 14.29
N HIS A 155 15.62 9.45 14.14
CA HIS A 155 15.57 10.53 13.15
C HIS A 155 15.52 9.95 11.75
N LYS A 156 14.47 10.32 11.00
CA LYS A 156 14.33 9.97 9.60
C LYS A 156 15.17 10.93 8.76
N ASN A 157 16.07 10.40 7.95
CA ASN A 157 16.79 11.14 6.92
C ASN A 157 16.35 10.63 5.54
N GLU A 158 15.50 11.39 4.86
CA GLU A 158 15.03 11.03 3.52
C GLU A 158 16.05 11.46 2.47
N ILE A 159 16.49 10.50 1.65
CA ILE A 159 17.41 10.73 0.54
C ILE A 159 16.69 10.32 -0.75
N LEU A 160 16.36 11.32 -1.57
CA LEU A 160 15.76 11.07 -2.88
C LEU A 160 16.87 10.84 -3.91
N HIS A 161 16.95 9.61 -4.44
CA HIS A 161 17.81 9.28 -5.55
C HIS A 161 17.07 9.50 -6.88
N ASN A 162 17.39 10.58 -7.56
CA ASN A 162 16.85 10.85 -8.89
C ASN A 162 17.70 10.13 -9.94
N ILE A 163 17.18 9.06 -10.50
CA ILE A 163 17.86 8.20 -11.47
C ILE A 163 17.33 8.56 -12.86
N PRO A 164 18.17 9.09 -13.77
CA PRO A 164 17.75 9.39 -15.13
C PRO A 164 17.30 8.12 -15.88
N PRO A 165 16.36 8.22 -16.81
CA PRO A 165 15.97 7.10 -17.64
C PRO A 165 17.13 6.63 -18.52
N THR A 166 17.25 5.32 -18.73
CA THR A 166 18.16 4.73 -19.70
C THR A 166 17.65 4.98 -21.13
N PRO A 167 18.48 4.84 -22.18
CA PRO A 167 18.04 5.01 -23.56
C PRO A 167 16.86 4.13 -23.95
N ASP A 168 16.83 2.87 -23.50
CA ASP A 168 15.72 1.96 -23.73
C ASP A 168 14.42 2.42 -23.03
N GLN A 169 14.56 2.95 -21.82
CA GLN A 169 13.42 3.54 -21.10
C GLN A 169 12.89 4.79 -21.82
N GLU A 170 13.76 5.67 -22.31
CA GLU A 170 13.36 6.84 -23.09
C GLU A 170 12.60 6.46 -24.36
N TYR A 171 13.07 5.43 -25.04
CA TYR A 171 12.37 4.91 -26.22
C TYR A 171 11.00 4.34 -25.83
N PHE A 172 10.96 3.49 -24.81
CA PHE A 172 9.72 2.83 -24.38
C PHE A 172 8.67 3.81 -23.85
N ILE A 173 9.06 4.90 -23.18
CA ILE A 173 8.15 5.97 -22.75
C ILE A 173 7.37 6.53 -23.94
N LYS A 174 8.01 6.73 -25.09
CA LYS A 174 7.33 7.23 -26.30
C LYS A 174 6.30 6.24 -26.82
N GLN A 175 6.64 4.94 -26.83
CA GLN A 175 5.71 3.86 -27.20
C GLN A 175 4.52 3.81 -26.24
N LEU A 176 4.78 3.94 -24.94
CA LEU A 176 3.76 3.91 -23.89
C LEU A 176 2.80 5.11 -23.98
N MET A 177 3.32 6.28 -24.28
CA MET A 177 2.51 7.49 -24.48
C MET A 177 1.61 7.34 -25.73
N GLU A 178 2.12 6.76 -26.80
CA GLU A 178 1.33 6.50 -28.02
C GLU A 178 0.27 5.42 -27.78
N PHE A 179 0.61 4.33 -27.07
CA PHE A 179 -0.38 3.34 -26.62
C PHE A 179 -1.50 3.97 -25.79
N ALA A 180 -1.15 4.84 -24.84
CA ALA A 180 -2.14 5.52 -24.01
C ALA A 180 -3.11 6.39 -24.82
N LYS A 181 -2.68 6.94 -25.96
CA LYS A 181 -3.52 7.71 -26.89
C LYS A 181 -4.37 6.82 -27.76
N THR A 182 -3.75 5.86 -28.42
CA THR A 182 -4.36 5.08 -29.51
C THR A 182 -5.02 3.80 -29.05
N GLY A 183 -4.55 3.19 -27.96
CA GLY A 183 -4.94 1.83 -27.55
C GLY A 183 -4.21 0.73 -28.33
N ASP A 184 -3.25 1.07 -29.20
CA ASP A 184 -2.50 0.07 -29.96
C ASP A 184 -1.54 -0.72 -29.07
N ALA A 185 -1.99 -1.89 -28.65
CA ALA A 185 -1.24 -2.78 -27.76
C ALA A 185 0.00 -3.40 -28.40
N THR A 186 0.12 -3.36 -29.73
CA THR A 186 1.33 -3.85 -30.43
C THR A 186 2.56 -3.03 -30.11
N LEU A 187 2.38 -1.74 -29.76
CA LEU A 187 3.43 -0.84 -29.27
C LEU A 187 4.09 -1.34 -27.98
N LEU A 188 3.37 -2.15 -27.19
CA LEU A 188 3.85 -2.77 -25.96
C LEU A 188 4.27 -4.23 -26.15
N GLY A 189 4.33 -4.71 -27.40
CA GLY A 189 4.67 -6.09 -27.72
C GLY A 189 3.61 -7.12 -27.30
N ARG A 190 2.33 -6.71 -27.17
CA ARG A 190 1.23 -7.59 -26.75
C ARG A 190 0.10 -7.68 -27.77
N MET A 191 -0.77 -8.66 -27.58
CA MET A 191 -1.98 -8.84 -28.37
C MET A 191 -2.93 -7.63 -28.20
N PRO A 192 -3.80 -7.36 -29.20
CA PRO A 192 -4.82 -6.33 -29.10
C PRO A 192 -5.64 -6.43 -27.82
N LEU A 193 -6.07 -5.28 -27.29
CA LEU A 193 -6.85 -5.22 -26.07
C LEU A 193 -8.24 -5.84 -26.25
N SER A 194 -8.72 -6.57 -25.26
CA SER A 194 -10.13 -6.96 -25.15
C SER A 194 -10.99 -5.75 -24.75
N GLU A 195 -12.31 -5.85 -24.89
CA GLU A 195 -13.25 -4.78 -24.50
C GLU A 195 -13.11 -4.35 -23.03
N THR A 196 -12.79 -5.30 -22.14
CA THR A 196 -12.56 -5.02 -20.72
C THR A 196 -11.24 -4.29 -20.52
N GLU A 197 -10.20 -4.69 -21.22
CA GLU A 197 -8.88 -4.07 -21.16
C GLU A 197 -8.89 -2.66 -21.77
N GLU A 198 -9.71 -2.40 -22.81
CA GLU A 198 -9.89 -1.05 -23.36
C GLU A 198 -10.39 -0.08 -22.29
N LYS A 199 -11.32 -0.49 -21.44
CA LYS A 199 -11.80 0.31 -20.30
C LYS A 199 -10.72 0.54 -19.25
N ALA A 200 -9.78 -0.39 -19.12
CA ALA A 200 -8.66 -0.37 -18.20
C ALA A 200 -7.35 0.12 -18.83
N LYS A 201 -7.36 0.63 -20.05
CA LYS A 201 -6.18 1.04 -20.83
C LYS A 201 -5.18 1.87 -20.02
N MET A 202 -5.67 2.84 -19.27
CA MET A 202 -4.82 3.72 -18.47
C MET A 202 -4.18 3.01 -17.29
N LEU A 203 -4.86 2.02 -16.70
CA LEU A 203 -4.28 1.18 -15.65
C LEU A 203 -3.17 0.30 -16.22
N ILE A 204 -3.37 -0.26 -17.42
CA ILE A 204 -2.35 -1.02 -18.14
C ILE A 204 -1.13 -0.14 -18.43
N ALA A 205 -1.34 1.07 -18.96
CA ALA A 205 -0.25 2.02 -19.20
C ALA A 205 0.54 2.34 -17.93
N THR A 206 -0.14 2.53 -16.81
CA THR A 206 0.50 2.81 -15.51
C THR A 206 1.30 1.59 -15.01
N ASP A 207 0.79 0.38 -15.17
CA ASP A 207 1.51 -0.84 -14.77
C ASP A 207 2.82 -1.00 -15.58
N TYR A 208 2.75 -0.82 -16.90
CA TYR A 208 3.94 -0.84 -17.75
C TYR A 208 4.93 0.28 -17.40
N ALA A 209 4.45 1.49 -17.11
CA ALA A 209 5.30 2.60 -16.68
C ALA A 209 6.05 2.28 -15.37
N ARG A 210 5.37 1.68 -14.41
CA ARG A 210 5.99 1.27 -13.13
C ARG A 210 7.03 0.17 -13.34
N LYS A 211 6.71 -0.84 -14.15
CA LYS A 211 7.62 -1.95 -14.48
C LYS A 211 8.89 -1.45 -15.18
N MET A 212 8.73 -0.70 -16.27
CA MET A 212 9.89 -0.17 -17.00
C MET A 212 10.76 0.75 -16.15
N ALA A 213 10.15 1.50 -15.22
CA ALA A 213 10.88 2.39 -14.33
C ALA A 213 11.79 1.64 -13.34
N LEU A 214 11.47 0.39 -13.02
CA LEU A 214 12.34 -0.47 -12.21
C LEU A 214 13.46 -1.08 -13.05
N ASP A 215 13.07 -1.81 -14.10
CA ASP A 215 14.00 -2.50 -14.99
C ASP A 215 13.27 -2.88 -16.29
N MET A 216 13.89 -2.62 -17.45
CA MET A 216 13.30 -2.95 -18.75
C MET A 216 13.07 -4.45 -18.93
N ARG A 217 13.83 -5.30 -18.25
CA ARG A 217 13.66 -6.76 -18.27
C ARG A 217 12.33 -7.22 -17.65
N MET A 218 11.63 -6.35 -16.93
CA MET A 218 10.25 -6.61 -16.50
C MET A 218 9.22 -6.48 -17.63
N ILE A 219 9.58 -5.78 -18.71
CA ILE A 219 8.76 -5.65 -19.91
C ILE A 219 9.04 -6.81 -20.87
N ASP A 220 10.31 -7.02 -21.18
CA ASP A 220 10.78 -8.13 -22.01
C ASP A 220 12.14 -8.62 -21.46
N PRO A 221 12.27 -9.92 -21.11
CA PRO A 221 13.53 -10.49 -20.61
C PRO A 221 14.72 -10.38 -21.57
N ASN A 222 14.47 -10.09 -22.85
CA ASN A 222 15.54 -9.91 -23.85
C ASN A 222 16.25 -8.55 -23.77
N TYR A 223 15.73 -7.60 -22.98
CA TYR A 223 16.48 -6.37 -22.69
C TYR A 223 17.76 -6.68 -21.91
N GLU A 224 18.81 -5.94 -22.21
CA GLU A 224 20.08 -6.06 -21.49
C GLU A 224 20.03 -5.31 -20.15
N ASP A 225 20.91 -5.71 -19.23
CA ASP A 225 21.13 -4.98 -17.99
C ASP A 225 21.79 -3.61 -18.29
N HIS A 226 21.43 -2.62 -17.47
CA HIS A 226 22.03 -1.30 -17.57
C HIS A 226 22.62 -0.89 -16.20
N PRO A 227 23.88 -0.38 -16.16
CA PRO A 227 24.56 -0.03 -14.91
C PRO A 227 23.89 1.12 -14.14
N ASP A 228 23.10 1.95 -14.84
CA ASP A 228 22.44 3.12 -14.27
C ASP A 228 20.93 2.94 -14.08
N ASN A 229 20.40 1.71 -14.18
CA ASN A 229 19.00 1.46 -13.86
C ASN A 229 18.74 1.43 -12.34
N LYS A 230 17.48 1.45 -11.93
CA LYS A 230 17.12 1.47 -10.50
C LYS A 230 17.64 0.25 -9.75
N ALA A 231 17.60 -0.94 -10.36
CA ALA A 231 18.09 -2.16 -9.72
C ALA A 231 19.59 -2.08 -9.43
N SER A 232 20.38 -1.62 -10.40
CA SER A 232 21.83 -1.43 -10.25
C SER A 232 22.16 -0.35 -9.22
N HIS A 233 21.44 0.77 -9.24
CA HIS A 233 21.63 1.84 -8.27
C HIS A 233 21.28 1.39 -6.85
N CYS A 234 20.19 0.65 -6.68
CA CYS A 234 19.80 0.08 -5.39
C CYS A 234 20.85 -0.88 -4.85
N ALA A 235 21.36 -1.78 -5.68
CA ALA A 235 22.45 -2.69 -5.30
C ALA A 235 23.69 -1.94 -4.81
N LYS A 236 24.07 -0.88 -5.51
CA LYS A 236 25.18 -0.01 -5.10
C LYS A 236 24.93 0.61 -3.73
N MET A 237 23.76 1.22 -3.50
CA MET A 237 23.42 1.85 -2.24
C MET A 237 23.39 0.84 -1.08
N ILE A 238 22.81 -0.33 -1.30
CA ILE A 238 22.81 -1.41 -0.31
C ILE A 238 24.25 -1.80 0.05
N ALA A 239 25.13 -1.97 -0.94
CA ALA A 239 26.52 -2.35 -0.71
C ALA A 239 27.30 -1.26 0.06
N GLU A 240 27.10 0.02 -0.26
CA GLU A 240 27.70 1.14 0.46
C GLU A 240 27.29 1.12 1.95
N TYR A 241 26.00 0.99 2.26
CA TYR A 241 25.53 0.91 3.63
C TYR A 241 25.96 -0.39 4.33
N TYR A 242 26.02 -1.50 3.62
CA TYR A 242 26.51 -2.77 4.16
C TYR A 242 27.93 -2.65 4.69
N HIS A 243 28.84 -2.08 3.89
CA HIS A 243 30.24 -1.89 4.28
C HIS A 243 30.40 -0.78 5.34
N LYS A 244 29.68 0.33 5.20
CA LYS A 244 29.73 1.45 6.17
C LYS A 244 29.35 1.03 7.58
N TYR A 245 28.39 0.14 7.72
CA TYR A 245 27.86 -0.31 9.01
C TYR A 245 28.23 -1.75 9.36
N ASP A 246 29.29 -2.29 8.76
CA ASP A 246 29.70 -3.69 9.01
C ASP A 246 30.13 -3.95 10.47
N ALA A 247 30.82 -3.02 11.10
CA ALA A 247 31.24 -3.15 12.48
C ALA A 247 30.09 -3.37 13.48
N HIS A 248 28.91 -2.81 13.17
CA HIS A 248 27.71 -2.91 13.98
C HIS A 248 26.71 -3.95 13.46
N LYS A 249 27.07 -4.69 12.40
CA LYS A 249 26.14 -5.60 11.71
C LYS A 249 24.81 -4.92 11.35
N GLY A 250 24.89 -3.67 10.84
CA GLY A 250 23.73 -2.88 10.46
C GLY A 250 22.91 -3.57 9.37
N THR A 251 21.59 -3.54 9.52
CA THR A 251 20.65 -4.23 8.62
C THR A 251 19.87 -3.25 7.76
N GLN A 252 19.38 -3.72 6.63
CA GLN A 252 18.67 -2.90 5.66
C GLN A 252 17.40 -3.60 5.19
N PHE A 253 16.34 -2.83 4.98
CA PHE A 253 15.14 -3.31 4.31
C PHE A 253 15.08 -2.80 2.88
N VAL A 254 14.56 -3.63 1.98
CA VAL A 254 14.30 -3.26 0.58
C VAL A 254 12.83 -3.53 0.27
N PHE A 255 12.09 -2.49 0.02
CA PHE A 255 10.67 -2.56 -0.31
C PHE A 255 10.44 -2.39 -1.80
N SER A 256 9.74 -3.36 -2.40
CA SER A 256 9.15 -3.26 -3.72
C SER A 256 7.92 -4.13 -3.83
N ASP A 257 6.84 -3.58 -4.36
CA ASP A 257 5.61 -4.33 -4.63
C ASP A 257 5.63 -4.98 -6.01
N LEU A 258 6.57 -4.56 -6.85
CA LEU A 258 6.81 -5.12 -8.19
C LEU A 258 8.13 -5.91 -8.24
N GLY A 259 8.19 -6.85 -9.18
CA GLY A 259 9.41 -7.65 -9.40
C GLY A 259 9.82 -8.51 -8.21
N THR A 260 8.84 -8.90 -7.38
CA THR A 260 9.06 -9.70 -6.18
C THR A 260 9.55 -11.10 -6.50
N TYR A 261 10.27 -11.70 -5.56
CA TYR A 261 10.72 -13.07 -5.67
C TYR A 261 9.56 -14.06 -5.82
N GLN A 262 9.69 -14.94 -6.80
CA GLN A 262 8.80 -16.08 -7.00
C GLN A 262 9.67 -17.35 -7.10
N PRO A 263 9.27 -18.45 -6.47
CA PRO A 263 9.97 -19.75 -6.64
C PRO A 263 9.91 -20.20 -8.09
N GLY A 264 11.07 -20.54 -8.68
CA GLY A 264 11.20 -20.96 -10.06
C GLY A 264 12.36 -20.26 -10.76
N ASP A 265 12.55 -20.56 -12.05
CA ASP A 265 13.69 -20.08 -12.85
C ASP A 265 13.43 -18.73 -13.56
N GLY A 266 12.32 -18.06 -13.24
CA GLY A 266 11.97 -16.77 -13.84
C GLY A 266 12.82 -15.62 -13.30
N TRP A 267 13.28 -14.75 -14.20
CA TRP A 267 13.93 -13.50 -13.83
C TRP A 267 13.00 -12.62 -12.99
N ASN A 268 13.50 -12.04 -11.90
CA ASN A 268 12.80 -11.05 -11.10
C ASN A 268 13.80 -10.05 -10.49
N VAL A 269 13.31 -8.86 -10.16
CA VAL A 269 14.14 -7.75 -9.66
C VAL A 269 14.86 -8.10 -8.34
N TYR A 270 14.19 -8.82 -7.43
CA TYR A 270 14.78 -9.21 -6.16
C TYR A 270 16.00 -10.13 -6.35
N SER A 271 15.85 -11.16 -7.17
CA SER A 271 16.92 -12.08 -7.48
C SER A 271 18.07 -11.40 -8.22
N GLU A 272 17.76 -10.45 -9.11
CA GLU A 272 18.77 -9.69 -9.82
C GLU A 272 19.58 -8.79 -8.90
N ILE A 273 18.94 -8.06 -8.00
CA ILE A 273 19.64 -7.23 -7.02
C ILE A 273 20.49 -8.12 -6.09
N LYS A 274 19.98 -9.27 -5.63
CA LYS A 274 20.74 -10.23 -4.83
C LYS A 274 21.95 -10.74 -5.59
N ARG A 275 21.83 -11.09 -6.87
CA ARG A 275 22.94 -11.49 -7.74
C ARG A 275 24.02 -10.41 -7.77
N LYS A 276 23.64 -9.16 -8.05
CA LYS A 276 24.56 -8.02 -8.06
C LYS A 276 25.26 -7.85 -6.70
N LEU A 277 24.54 -7.92 -5.60
CA LEU A 277 25.11 -7.83 -4.25
C LEU A 277 26.15 -8.91 -4.00
N THR A 278 25.88 -10.12 -4.48
CA THR A 278 26.74 -11.27 -4.26
C THR A 278 27.94 -11.28 -5.21
N GLU A 279 27.71 -11.12 -6.50
CA GLU A 279 28.73 -11.26 -7.53
C GLU A 279 29.56 -9.99 -7.70
N ASP A 280 28.94 -8.81 -7.72
CA ASP A 280 29.62 -7.56 -8.00
C ASP A 280 30.18 -6.89 -6.73
N TYR A 281 29.52 -7.09 -5.57
CA TYR A 281 29.91 -6.44 -4.31
C TYR A 281 30.39 -7.42 -3.21
N GLY A 282 30.40 -8.73 -3.47
CA GLY A 282 30.96 -9.72 -2.56
C GLY A 282 30.20 -9.94 -1.25
N ILE A 283 28.92 -9.53 -1.20
CA ILE A 283 28.08 -9.76 -0.02
C ILE A 283 27.62 -11.22 0.02
N PRO A 284 27.78 -11.93 1.17
CA PRO A 284 27.39 -13.33 1.25
C PRO A 284 25.91 -13.55 0.94
N ALA A 285 25.58 -14.49 0.06
CA ALA A 285 24.20 -14.78 -0.33
C ALA A 285 23.29 -15.17 0.84
N SER A 286 23.88 -15.76 1.91
CA SER A 286 23.16 -16.12 3.14
C SER A 286 22.70 -14.93 3.95
N GLU A 287 23.32 -13.76 3.78
CA GLU A 287 22.98 -12.52 4.48
C GLU A 287 21.92 -11.69 3.77
N VAL A 288 21.50 -12.12 2.55
CA VAL A 288 20.47 -11.48 1.73
C VAL A 288 19.28 -12.42 1.58
N ARG A 289 18.12 -12.05 2.13
CA ARG A 289 16.95 -12.92 2.16
C ARG A 289 15.71 -12.20 1.61
N PHE A 290 14.75 -13.00 1.17
CA PHE A 290 13.44 -12.56 0.70
C PHE A 290 12.37 -13.06 1.66
N ILE A 291 11.46 -12.19 2.10
CA ILE A 291 10.38 -12.60 3.01
C ILE A 291 9.45 -13.63 2.34
N GLN A 292 9.34 -13.62 1.01
CA GLN A 292 8.56 -14.56 0.22
C GLN A 292 9.07 -16.01 0.30
N GLU A 293 10.32 -16.23 0.71
CA GLU A 293 10.88 -17.57 0.99
C GLU A 293 10.25 -18.18 2.24
N CYS A 294 9.69 -17.36 3.11
CA CYS A 294 9.14 -17.78 4.40
C CYS A 294 7.67 -18.20 4.27
N LYS A 295 7.43 -19.49 4.02
CA LYS A 295 6.09 -20.05 3.84
C LYS A 295 5.32 -20.28 5.14
N THR A 296 5.97 -20.22 6.29
CA THR A 296 5.39 -20.48 7.61
C THR A 296 5.73 -19.35 8.57
N ASP A 297 4.90 -19.15 9.59
CA ASP A 297 5.14 -18.15 10.63
C ASP A 297 6.44 -18.42 11.39
N LYS A 298 6.79 -19.71 11.58
CA LYS A 298 8.06 -20.10 12.19
C LYS A 298 9.26 -19.66 11.35
N ALA A 299 9.22 -19.86 10.02
CA ALA A 299 10.27 -19.42 9.12
C ALA A 299 10.37 -17.88 9.07
N ARG A 300 9.22 -17.19 9.06
CA ARG A 300 9.14 -15.73 9.11
C ARG A 300 9.77 -15.20 10.40
N LYS A 301 9.41 -15.77 11.54
CA LYS A 301 10.01 -15.40 12.83
C LYS A 301 11.52 -15.62 12.85
N ALA A 302 12.01 -16.74 12.29
CA ALA A 302 13.44 -17.02 12.24
C ALA A 302 14.23 -15.97 11.42
N VAL A 303 13.71 -15.49 10.31
CA VAL A 303 14.35 -14.43 9.50
C VAL A 303 14.32 -13.10 10.25
N ILE A 304 13.24 -12.76 10.95
CA ILE A 304 13.13 -11.55 11.78
C ILE A 304 14.16 -11.61 12.92
N ASP A 305 14.28 -12.74 13.60
CA ASP A 305 15.27 -12.96 14.65
C ASP A 305 16.71 -12.83 14.10
N ALA A 306 16.97 -13.37 12.90
CA ALA A 306 18.26 -13.26 12.22
C ALA A 306 18.61 -11.81 11.82
N MET A 307 17.62 -11.00 11.39
CA MET A 307 17.79 -9.56 11.17
C MET A 307 18.19 -8.86 12.49
N ASN A 308 17.46 -9.11 13.55
CA ASN A 308 17.76 -8.52 14.87
C ASN A 308 19.12 -8.96 15.44
N ALA A 309 19.59 -10.16 15.09
CA ALA A 309 20.92 -10.66 15.44
C ALA A 309 22.03 -10.12 14.52
N GLY A 310 21.68 -9.61 13.32
CA GLY A 310 22.64 -9.13 12.33
C GLY A 310 23.31 -10.26 11.51
N THR A 311 22.74 -11.46 11.51
CA THR A 311 23.18 -12.60 10.66
C THR A 311 22.54 -12.57 9.28
N VAL A 312 21.35 -11.96 9.15
CA VAL A 312 20.80 -11.50 7.88
C VAL A 312 20.91 -9.99 7.87
N ARG A 313 21.53 -9.45 6.83
CA ARG A 313 21.84 -8.02 6.74
C ARG A 313 20.91 -7.26 5.79
N VAL A 314 20.32 -7.94 4.81
CA VAL A 314 19.43 -7.34 3.82
C VAL A 314 18.17 -8.21 3.69
N LEU A 315 17.00 -7.62 3.93
CA LEU A 315 15.72 -8.28 3.81
C LEU A 315 14.84 -7.56 2.79
N PHE A 316 14.45 -8.27 1.75
CA PHE A 316 13.52 -7.80 0.73
C PHE A 316 12.09 -8.22 1.06
N GLY A 317 11.14 -7.37 0.76
CA GLY A 317 9.73 -7.70 0.84
C GLY A 317 8.81 -6.66 0.23
N SER A 318 7.57 -7.07 -0.03
CA SER A 318 6.53 -6.13 -0.41
C SER A 318 6.03 -5.34 0.79
N THR A 319 5.43 -4.18 0.52
CA THR A 319 4.82 -3.34 1.55
C THR A 319 3.80 -4.11 2.40
N SER A 320 2.99 -4.97 1.77
CA SER A 320 2.00 -5.79 2.47
C SER A 320 2.61 -6.85 3.40
N MET A 321 3.85 -7.31 3.13
CA MET A 321 4.49 -8.37 3.90
C MET A 321 5.42 -7.86 5.00
N LEU A 322 6.04 -6.70 4.82
CA LEU A 322 7.04 -6.14 5.74
C LEU A 322 6.66 -4.77 6.29
N GLY A 323 5.65 -4.09 5.74
CA GLY A 323 5.31 -2.70 6.08
C GLY A 323 4.70 -2.53 7.46
N THR A 324 4.04 -3.57 8.00
CA THR A 324 3.40 -3.50 9.31
C THR A 324 3.64 -4.76 10.14
N GLY A 325 3.71 -4.60 11.47
CA GLY A 325 3.78 -5.73 12.40
C GLY A 325 5.11 -6.52 12.39
N VAL A 326 6.18 -5.98 11.80
CA VAL A 326 7.48 -6.64 11.71
C VAL A 326 8.48 -5.97 12.64
N ASN A 327 8.87 -6.66 13.72
CA ASN A 327 9.82 -6.17 14.72
C ASN A 327 11.26 -6.59 14.40
N ALA A 328 11.81 -6.12 13.29
CA ALA A 328 13.16 -6.45 12.82
C ALA A 328 14.09 -5.22 12.73
N GLN A 329 13.75 -4.13 13.42
CA GLN A 329 14.42 -2.84 13.31
C GLN A 329 15.62 -2.63 14.24
N LYS A 330 15.96 -3.57 15.12
CA LYS A 330 17.00 -3.37 16.16
C LYS A 330 18.35 -2.91 15.61
N ARG A 331 18.70 -3.32 14.39
CA ARG A 331 19.95 -2.99 13.71
C ARG A 331 19.72 -2.24 12.40
N CYS A 332 18.49 -1.78 12.13
CA CYS A 332 18.14 -1.13 10.88
C CYS A 332 18.87 0.21 10.72
N VAL A 333 19.61 0.33 9.63
CA VAL A 333 20.38 1.54 9.30
C VAL A 333 19.89 2.21 8.03
N ALA A 334 19.16 1.49 7.18
CA ALA A 334 18.58 2.03 5.95
C ALA A 334 17.32 1.25 5.53
N ILE A 335 16.41 1.97 4.89
CA ILE A 335 15.23 1.43 4.22
C ILE A 335 15.29 1.96 2.78
N HIS A 336 15.21 1.05 1.82
CA HIS A 336 15.23 1.36 0.40
C HIS A 336 13.84 1.11 -0.20
N HIS A 337 13.24 2.14 -0.79
CA HIS A 337 11.99 2.01 -1.54
C HIS A 337 12.31 2.04 -3.04
N LEU A 338 12.12 0.91 -3.73
CA LEU A 338 12.36 0.78 -5.17
C LEU A 338 11.19 1.32 -6.00
N ASP A 339 9.98 1.09 -5.53
CA ASP A 339 8.77 1.63 -6.13
C ASP A 339 7.91 2.36 -5.10
N THR A 340 6.94 3.10 -5.59
CA THR A 340 5.98 3.79 -4.74
C THR A 340 4.74 2.93 -4.59
N PRO A 341 4.33 2.56 -3.37
CA PRO A 341 3.09 1.84 -3.14
C PRO A 341 1.89 2.68 -3.56
N TRP A 342 0.77 2.01 -3.89
CA TRP A 342 -0.47 2.68 -4.27
C TRP A 342 -1.09 3.49 -3.13
N VAL A 343 -0.75 3.18 -1.91
CA VAL A 343 -1.33 3.76 -0.69
C VAL A 343 -0.26 4.56 0.05
N ARG A 344 -0.46 5.87 0.15
CA ARG A 344 0.55 6.81 0.68
C ARG A 344 1.03 6.53 2.10
N HIS A 345 0.18 5.98 2.96
CA HIS A 345 0.52 5.70 4.37
C HIS A 345 1.33 4.42 4.57
N GLU A 346 1.55 3.65 3.49
CA GLU A 346 2.38 2.44 3.53
C GLU A 346 3.87 2.72 3.30
N VAL A 347 4.22 3.98 3.04
CA VAL A 347 5.63 4.41 3.00
C VAL A 347 6.07 4.67 4.43
N ALA A 348 6.88 3.76 4.96
CA ALA A 348 7.40 3.83 6.33
C ALA A 348 8.39 4.99 6.52
#